data_1d5df0132ac83205b77a3263e7b2e108
#
_entry.id   1d5df0132ac83205b77a3263e7b2e108
#
_cell.length_a   1.000
_cell.length_b   1.000
_cell.length_c   1.000
_cell.angle_alpha   90.00
_cell.angle_beta   90.00
_cell.angle_gamma   90.00
#
_symmetry.space_group_name_H-M   'P 1'
#
loop_
_entity.id
_entity.type
_entity.pdbx_description
1 polymer ?
#
loop_
_entity_poly.entity_id
_entity_poly.type
_entity_poly.pdbx_seq_one_letter_code
_entity_poly.pdbx_strand_id
1 'polypeptide(L)'
;MKGYKKNSVITEECKKNRNAGFTLVELLIAMLMTLIIVSSVGQFMATTSRTYQILDNQVNLQVEAQCTINMIADMILEGNNVVFDQPNNMLRIYKNLGSRDSSGNLLDYRTAEQNIIWFDQNSENMYLFICNSATDYTDAYAHVNGKLMAEGIDDFKVTCPTVSDLSMGLTKTRDLAQQHCLTITVKLKTKAVYDSSNDDDFTYEAVDNIYPRNEIVEL
;
A
#
# COMPACT_ATOMS: atom_id res chain seq x y z
N MET A 1 -93.63 -10.89 46.41
CA MET A 1 -92.41 -10.25 45.93
C MET A 1 -92.12 -10.68 44.50
N LYS A 2 -92.28 -9.79 43.52
CA LYS A 2 -92.14 -10.08 42.07
C LYS A 2 -90.71 -9.86 41.64
N GLY A 3 -90.07 -10.93 41.17
CA GLY A 3 -88.72 -10.83 40.56
C GLY A 3 -88.78 -10.48 39.08
N TYR A 4 -88.22 -9.36 38.72
CA TYR A 4 -88.10 -8.93 37.31
C TYR A 4 -86.91 -9.65 36.66
N LYS A 5 -87.19 -10.46 35.62
CA LYS A 5 -86.16 -10.97 34.69
C LYS A 5 -85.83 -9.87 33.68
N LYS A 6 -84.62 -9.41 33.73
CA LYS A 6 -84.01 -8.48 32.75
C LYS A 6 -83.46 -9.31 31.60
N ASN A 7 -84.17 -9.34 30.47
CA ASN A 7 -83.69 -9.93 29.24
C ASN A 7 -82.56 -8.96 28.65
N SER A 8 -81.37 -9.34 28.72
CA SER A 8 -80.28 -8.68 27.95
C SER A 8 -80.30 -9.24 26.53
N VAL A 9 -80.86 -8.44 25.63
CA VAL A 9 -80.68 -8.68 24.19
C VAL A 9 -79.25 -8.38 23.84
N ILE A 10 -78.43 -9.42 23.65
CA ILE A 10 -77.13 -9.30 23.09
C ILE A 10 -77.30 -9.10 21.58
N THR A 11 -77.18 -7.86 21.12
CA THR A 11 -77.03 -7.57 19.69
C THR A 11 -75.65 -8.03 19.28
N GLU A 12 -75.52 -9.22 18.70
CA GLU A 12 -74.41 -9.62 17.93
C GLU A 12 -74.29 -8.69 16.69
N GLU A 13 -73.45 -7.64 16.79
CA GLU A 13 -73.01 -6.95 15.61
C GLU A 13 -72.19 -7.94 14.77
N CYS A 14 -72.77 -8.50 13.76
CA CYS A 14 -72.18 -9.21 12.69
C CYS A 14 -71.12 -8.25 12.08
N LYS A 15 -69.84 -8.41 12.51
CA LYS A 15 -68.72 -7.81 11.88
C LYS A 15 -68.66 -8.35 10.47
N LYS A 16 -69.28 -7.63 9.53
CA LYS A 16 -69.29 -7.91 8.11
C LYS A 16 -67.78 -7.78 7.64
N ASN A 17 -67.11 -8.92 7.64
CA ASN A 17 -65.78 -9.02 6.98
C ASN A 17 -65.98 -8.65 5.50
N ARG A 18 -65.83 -7.37 5.19
CA ARG A 18 -65.70 -6.93 3.83
C ARG A 18 -64.33 -7.43 3.35
N ASN A 19 -64.31 -8.57 2.70
CA ASN A 19 -63.24 -8.96 1.81
C ASN A 19 -63.28 -7.96 0.63
N ALA A 20 -62.72 -6.78 0.87
CA ALA A 20 -62.48 -5.82 -0.19
C ALA A 20 -61.36 -6.41 -1.03
N GLY A 21 -61.65 -7.00 -2.15
CA GLY A 21 -60.65 -7.42 -3.13
C GLY A 21 -59.91 -6.19 -3.63
N PHE A 22 -58.59 -6.34 -3.85
CA PHE A 22 -57.76 -5.30 -4.45
C PHE A 22 -58.30 -4.91 -5.82
N THR A 23 -58.41 -3.63 -6.06
CA THR A 23 -58.74 -3.13 -7.41
C THR A 23 -57.54 -3.35 -8.34
N LEU A 24 -57.82 -3.55 -9.64
CA LEU A 24 -56.76 -3.72 -10.64
C LEU A 24 -55.82 -2.49 -10.68
N VAL A 25 -56.35 -1.31 -10.40
CA VAL A 25 -55.59 -0.05 -10.34
C VAL A 25 -54.64 -0.03 -9.13
N GLU A 26 -55.06 -0.50 -7.98
CA GLU A 26 -54.28 -0.59 -6.77
C GLU A 26 -53.06 -1.54 -6.92
N LEU A 27 -53.30 -2.68 -7.60
CA LEU A 27 -52.24 -3.63 -7.92
C LEU A 27 -51.23 -3.04 -8.91
N LEU A 28 -51.72 -2.27 -9.90
CA LEU A 28 -50.86 -1.61 -10.89
C LEU A 28 -49.98 -0.54 -10.23
N ILE A 29 -50.53 0.28 -9.34
CA ILE A 29 -49.79 1.28 -8.56
C ILE A 29 -48.75 0.60 -7.66
N ALA A 30 -49.11 -0.48 -6.98
CA ALA A 30 -48.19 -1.23 -6.13
C ALA A 30 -46.99 -1.80 -6.93
N MET A 31 -47.26 -2.34 -8.12
CA MET A 31 -46.20 -2.82 -9.02
C MET A 31 -45.26 -1.69 -9.45
N LEU A 32 -45.78 -0.53 -9.86
CA LEU A 32 -44.98 0.63 -10.23
C LEU A 32 -44.10 1.10 -9.07
N MET A 33 -44.65 1.24 -7.88
CA MET A 33 -43.85 1.63 -6.69
C MET A 33 -42.78 0.61 -6.35
N THR A 34 -43.09 -0.68 -6.44
CA THR A 34 -42.10 -1.74 -6.21
C THR A 34 -40.96 -1.69 -7.21
N LEU A 35 -41.27 -1.41 -8.48
CA LEU A 35 -40.25 -1.32 -9.55
C LEU A 35 -39.31 -0.15 -9.33
N ILE A 36 -39.80 1.00 -8.87
CA ILE A 36 -38.97 2.18 -8.51
C ILE A 36 -38.06 1.83 -7.34
N ILE A 37 -38.55 1.18 -6.31
CA ILE A 37 -37.79 0.79 -5.13
C ILE A 37 -36.66 -0.19 -5.51
N VAL A 38 -37.00 -1.26 -6.24
CA VAL A 38 -36.05 -2.27 -6.69
C VAL A 38 -34.94 -1.66 -7.56
N SER A 39 -35.34 -0.76 -8.49
CA SER A 39 -34.37 -0.03 -9.32
C SER A 39 -33.41 0.82 -8.49
N SER A 40 -33.91 1.55 -7.51
CA SER A 40 -33.10 2.39 -6.62
C SER A 40 -32.11 1.55 -5.78
N VAL A 41 -32.57 0.44 -5.22
CA VAL A 41 -31.74 -0.49 -4.46
C VAL A 41 -30.65 -1.11 -5.34
N GLY A 42 -31.01 -1.50 -6.57
CA GLY A 42 -30.03 -2.05 -7.53
C GLY A 42 -28.92 -1.06 -7.86
N GLN A 43 -29.26 0.21 -8.12
CA GLN A 43 -28.25 1.26 -8.37
C GLN A 43 -27.37 1.50 -7.14
N PHE A 44 -27.97 1.56 -5.95
CA PHE A 44 -27.24 1.71 -4.70
C PHE A 44 -26.23 0.57 -4.49
N MET A 45 -26.65 -0.68 -4.67
CA MET A 45 -25.77 -1.84 -4.55
C MET A 45 -24.61 -1.80 -5.56
N ALA A 46 -24.87 -1.44 -6.81
CA ALA A 46 -23.83 -1.33 -7.84
C ALA A 46 -22.80 -0.24 -7.49
N THR A 47 -23.26 0.93 -7.05
CA THR A 47 -22.37 2.03 -6.64
C THR A 47 -21.55 1.64 -5.41
N THR A 48 -22.20 1.04 -4.41
CA THR A 48 -21.53 0.59 -3.17
C THR A 48 -20.48 -0.46 -3.46
N SER A 49 -20.76 -1.43 -4.33
CA SER A 49 -19.79 -2.46 -4.73
C SER A 49 -18.56 -1.86 -5.40
N ARG A 50 -18.74 -0.89 -6.30
CA ARG A 50 -17.63 -0.17 -6.93
C ARG A 50 -16.78 0.59 -5.91
N THR A 51 -17.43 1.28 -4.98
CA THR A 51 -16.72 2.03 -3.92
C THR A 51 -15.89 1.11 -3.04
N TYR A 52 -16.43 -0.07 -2.67
CA TYR A 52 -15.66 -1.06 -1.89
C TYR A 52 -14.42 -1.55 -2.63
N GLN A 53 -14.52 -1.83 -3.93
CA GLN A 53 -13.36 -2.28 -4.71
C GLN A 53 -12.28 -1.20 -4.84
N ILE A 54 -12.68 0.05 -5.01
CA ILE A 54 -11.75 1.19 -5.04
C ILE A 54 -11.03 1.32 -3.69
N LEU A 55 -11.78 1.27 -2.59
CA LEU A 55 -11.20 1.36 -1.24
C LEU A 55 -10.26 0.19 -0.94
N ASP A 56 -10.63 -1.02 -1.33
CA ASP A 56 -9.81 -2.22 -1.15
C ASP A 56 -8.48 -2.08 -1.89
N ASN A 57 -8.50 -1.65 -3.14
CA ASN A 57 -7.29 -1.38 -3.92
C ASN A 57 -6.41 -0.31 -3.28
N GLN A 58 -6.99 0.79 -2.78
CA GLN A 58 -6.24 1.85 -2.11
C GLN A 58 -5.59 1.37 -0.81
N VAL A 59 -6.33 0.59 -0.01
CA VAL A 59 -5.80 0.02 1.24
C VAL A 59 -4.67 -0.97 0.94
N ASN A 60 -4.83 -1.83 -0.06
CA ASN A 60 -3.80 -2.78 -0.46
C ASN A 60 -2.53 -2.08 -0.92
N LEU A 61 -2.63 -1.04 -1.75
CA LEU A 61 -1.48 -0.22 -2.15
C LEU A 61 -0.78 0.43 -0.95
N GLN A 62 -1.56 0.99 -0.03
CA GLN A 62 -1.01 1.62 1.17
C GLN A 62 -0.25 0.61 2.03
N VAL A 63 -0.82 -0.57 2.23
CA VAL A 63 -0.18 -1.64 3.02
C VAL A 63 1.08 -2.13 2.33
N GLU A 64 1.04 -2.34 1.01
CA GLU A 64 2.20 -2.81 0.25
C GLU A 64 3.34 -1.79 0.26
N ALA A 65 3.04 -0.50 0.04
CA ALA A 65 4.02 0.57 0.10
C ALA A 65 4.65 0.67 1.50
N GLN A 66 3.83 0.61 2.54
CA GLN A 66 4.32 0.68 3.92
C GLN A 66 5.15 -0.55 4.30
N CYS A 67 4.74 -1.74 3.88
CA CYS A 67 5.53 -2.96 4.09
C CYS A 67 6.88 -2.88 3.38
N THR A 68 6.90 -2.39 2.14
CA THR A 68 8.13 -2.24 1.35
C THR A 68 9.09 -1.27 2.03
N ILE A 69 8.61 -0.09 2.42
CA ILE A 69 9.44 0.90 3.11
C ILE A 69 9.97 0.37 4.45
N ASN A 70 9.13 -0.28 5.25
CA ASN A 70 9.55 -0.85 6.53
C ASN A 70 10.64 -1.92 6.34
N MET A 71 10.49 -2.76 5.33
CA MET A 71 11.50 -3.78 5.00
C MET A 71 12.84 -3.13 4.59
N ILE A 72 12.81 -2.06 3.80
CA ILE A 72 14.00 -1.28 3.43
C ILE A 72 14.61 -0.64 4.69
N ALA A 73 13.79 -0.04 5.53
CA ALA A 73 14.22 0.59 6.77
C ALA A 73 14.92 -0.40 7.71
N ASP A 74 14.35 -1.56 7.91
CA ASP A 74 14.91 -2.62 8.74
C ASP A 74 16.29 -3.06 8.20
N MET A 75 16.41 -3.27 6.89
CA MET A 75 17.71 -3.62 6.27
C MET A 75 18.76 -2.52 6.45
N ILE A 76 18.36 -1.25 6.33
CA ILE A 76 19.28 -0.11 6.53
C ILE A 76 19.73 -0.03 7.99
N LEU A 77 18.84 -0.28 8.94
CA LEU A 77 19.17 -0.25 10.36
C LEU A 77 20.05 -1.43 10.79
N GLU A 78 19.94 -2.58 10.11
CA GLU A 78 20.83 -3.73 10.30
C GLU A 78 22.21 -3.51 9.65
N GLY A 79 22.27 -2.69 8.61
CA GLY A 79 23.49 -2.39 7.88
C GLY A 79 24.47 -1.53 8.68
N ASN A 80 25.75 -1.64 8.35
CA ASN A 80 26.77 -0.78 8.92
C ASN A 80 27.26 0.32 7.95
N ASN A 81 26.86 0.25 6.70
CA ASN A 81 27.10 1.31 5.69
C ASN A 81 26.03 1.22 4.58
N VAL A 82 25.63 2.35 4.04
CA VAL A 82 24.63 2.46 2.98
C VAL A 82 25.19 3.30 1.85
N VAL A 83 25.08 2.76 0.63
CA VAL A 83 25.54 3.42 -0.60
C VAL A 83 24.38 3.46 -1.57
N PHE A 84 24.01 4.65 -2.05
CA PHE A 84 23.01 4.80 -3.08
C PHE A 84 23.66 5.10 -4.43
N ASP A 85 23.45 4.22 -5.39
CA ASP A 85 23.86 4.36 -6.78
C ASP A 85 22.69 4.90 -7.59
N GLN A 86 22.61 6.22 -7.70
CA GLN A 86 21.52 6.91 -8.35
C GLN A 86 21.39 6.59 -9.85
N PRO A 87 22.46 6.53 -10.66
CA PRO A 87 22.36 6.16 -12.06
C PRO A 87 21.70 4.81 -12.33
N ASN A 88 21.90 3.86 -11.42
CA ASN A 88 21.40 2.49 -11.57
C ASN A 88 20.15 2.20 -10.72
N ASN A 89 19.64 3.18 -9.98
CA ASN A 89 18.53 3.02 -9.03
C ASN A 89 18.75 1.87 -8.04
N MET A 90 19.97 1.77 -7.51
CA MET A 90 20.37 0.70 -6.60
C MET A 90 20.73 1.25 -5.23
N LEU A 91 20.15 0.65 -4.19
CA LEU A 91 20.53 0.88 -2.81
C LEU A 91 21.33 -0.34 -2.31
N ARG A 92 22.60 -0.12 -1.97
CA ARG A 92 23.50 -1.15 -1.44
C ARG A 92 23.66 -0.95 0.06
N ILE A 93 23.38 -1.98 0.82
CA ILE A 93 23.42 -1.98 2.28
C ILE A 93 24.44 -3.02 2.72
N TYR A 94 25.57 -2.55 3.26
CA TYR A 94 26.65 -3.41 3.74
C TYR A 94 26.43 -3.80 5.19
N LYS A 95 26.65 -5.08 5.52
CA LYS A 95 26.41 -5.58 6.88
C LYS A 95 27.69 -5.59 7.73
N ASN A 96 28.84 -5.88 7.13
CA ASN A 96 30.08 -6.12 7.86
C ASN A 96 31.29 -5.39 7.27
N LEU A 97 31.06 -4.28 6.56
CA LEU A 97 32.11 -3.45 6.00
C LEU A 97 33.09 -2.98 7.11
N GLY A 98 34.40 -3.10 6.86
CA GLY A 98 35.41 -2.75 7.82
C GLY A 98 35.64 -3.77 8.96
N SER A 99 34.86 -4.84 9.01
CA SER A 99 35.11 -5.97 9.90
C SER A 99 36.25 -6.83 9.40
N ARG A 100 36.77 -7.75 10.22
CA ARG A 100 37.79 -8.72 9.81
C ARG A 100 37.16 -10.06 9.49
N ASP A 101 37.61 -10.69 8.40
CA ASP A 101 37.23 -12.06 8.05
C ASP A 101 37.89 -13.08 8.99
N SER A 102 37.56 -14.37 8.81
CA SER A 102 38.16 -15.47 9.55
C SER A 102 39.67 -15.58 9.36
N SER A 103 40.24 -14.98 8.32
CA SER A 103 41.66 -14.93 8.00
C SER A 103 42.34 -13.67 8.50
N GLY A 104 41.60 -12.76 9.16
CA GLY A 104 42.10 -11.51 9.70
C GLY A 104 42.19 -10.33 8.73
N ASN A 105 41.74 -10.49 7.47
CA ASN A 105 41.71 -9.43 6.48
C ASN A 105 40.53 -8.50 6.71
N LEU A 106 40.72 -7.20 6.45
CA LEU A 106 39.60 -6.24 6.50
C LEU A 106 38.66 -6.46 5.31
N LEU A 107 37.38 -6.56 5.61
CA LEU A 107 36.35 -6.61 4.60
C LEU A 107 36.13 -5.21 4.01
N ASP A 108 36.34 -5.11 2.72
CA ASP A 108 36.13 -3.90 1.93
C ASP A 108 34.81 -3.96 1.16
N TYR A 109 34.47 -2.93 0.38
CA TYR A 109 33.28 -2.88 -0.46
C TYR A 109 33.14 -4.05 -1.46
N ARG A 110 34.21 -4.79 -1.71
CA ARG A 110 34.22 -5.94 -2.62
C ARG A 110 34.02 -7.26 -1.91
N THR A 111 34.35 -7.34 -0.65
CA THR A 111 34.33 -8.59 0.12
C THR A 111 33.29 -8.61 1.23
N ALA A 112 32.72 -7.47 1.56
CA ALA A 112 31.67 -7.35 2.54
C ALA A 112 30.34 -7.94 2.03
N GLU A 113 29.58 -8.56 2.93
CA GLU A 113 28.21 -8.98 2.64
C GLU A 113 27.33 -7.75 2.43
N GLN A 114 26.53 -7.77 1.39
CA GLN A 114 25.66 -6.66 1.03
C GLN A 114 24.26 -7.15 0.64
N ASN A 115 23.28 -6.38 1.02
CA ASN A 115 21.93 -6.44 0.47
C ASN A 115 21.82 -5.34 -0.58
N ILE A 116 21.36 -5.70 -1.78
CA ILE A 116 21.16 -4.75 -2.87
C ILE A 116 19.68 -4.70 -3.16
N ILE A 117 19.09 -3.53 -3.06
CA ILE A 117 17.74 -3.23 -3.49
C ILE A 117 17.85 -2.52 -4.83
N TRP A 118 17.27 -3.11 -5.85
CA TRP A 118 17.27 -2.58 -7.21
C TRP A 118 15.87 -2.32 -7.71
N PHE A 119 15.65 -1.12 -8.22
CA PHE A 119 14.43 -0.75 -8.89
C PHE A 119 14.61 -0.81 -10.41
N ASP A 120 13.94 -1.75 -11.05
CA ASP A 120 13.85 -1.85 -12.50
C ASP A 120 12.70 -1.00 -13.03
N GLN A 121 13.04 0.13 -13.60
CA GLN A 121 12.07 1.06 -14.19
C GLN A 121 11.30 0.46 -15.37
N ASN A 122 11.85 -0.53 -16.08
CA ASN A 122 11.20 -1.11 -17.25
C ASN A 122 10.08 -2.08 -16.87
N SER A 123 10.32 -2.89 -15.84
CA SER A 123 9.34 -3.83 -15.33
C SER A 123 8.46 -3.25 -14.21
N GLU A 124 8.80 -2.05 -13.70
CA GLU A 124 8.16 -1.39 -12.57
C GLU A 124 8.20 -2.26 -11.29
N ASN A 125 9.26 -3.05 -11.14
CA ASN A 125 9.44 -3.99 -10.05
C ASN A 125 10.67 -3.66 -9.22
N MET A 126 10.59 -4.00 -7.94
CA MET A 126 11.71 -3.88 -7.01
C MET A 126 12.21 -5.27 -6.60
N TYR A 127 13.53 -5.45 -6.66
CA TYR A 127 14.19 -6.72 -6.37
C TYR A 127 15.21 -6.58 -5.24
N LEU A 128 15.30 -7.63 -4.43
CA LEU A 128 16.30 -7.76 -3.37
C LEU A 128 17.31 -8.85 -3.73
N PHE A 129 18.61 -8.52 -3.62
CA PHE A 129 19.72 -9.46 -3.77
C PHE A 129 20.55 -9.48 -2.51
N ILE A 130 21.07 -10.66 -2.16
CA ILE A 130 22.03 -10.84 -1.09
C ILE A 130 23.33 -11.30 -1.74
N CYS A 131 24.36 -10.47 -1.67
CA CYS A 131 25.65 -10.74 -2.28
C CYS A 131 26.74 -10.78 -1.21
N ASN A 132 27.60 -11.81 -1.27
CA ASN A 132 28.74 -11.98 -0.35
C ASN A 132 30.06 -11.47 -0.94
N SER A 133 30.04 -10.96 -2.18
CA SER A 133 31.19 -10.34 -2.86
C SER A 133 30.67 -9.30 -3.83
N ALA A 134 31.51 -8.33 -4.19
CA ALA A 134 31.21 -7.41 -5.28
C ALA A 134 31.23 -8.16 -6.62
N THR A 135 30.20 -8.87 -6.91
CA THR A 135 29.93 -9.31 -8.27
C THR A 135 29.48 -8.08 -9.02
N ASP A 136 30.08 -7.81 -10.17
CA ASP A 136 29.59 -6.76 -11.05
C ASP A 136 28.13 -7.04 -11.33
N TYR A 137 27.32 -6.14 -10.82
CA TYR A 137 25.89 -6.24 -10.91
C TYR A 137 25.47 -5.93 -12.35
N THR A 138 24.76 -6.85 -12.97
CA THR A 138 24.17 -6.67 -14.29
C THR A 138 22.66 -6.92 -14.23
N ASP A 139 21.89 -6.30 -15.11
CA ASP A 139 20.43 -6.50 -15.20
C ASP A 139 20.08 -7.97 -15.31
N ALA A 140 20.88 -8.76 -16.05
CA ALA A 140 20.66 -10.19 -16.19
C ALA A 140 20.83 -10.95 -14.86
N TYR A 141 21.77 -10.54 -14.02
CA TYR A 141 21.94 -11.11 -12.68
C TYR A 141 20.76 -10.75 -11.78
N ALA A 142 20.25 -9.54 -11.88
CA ALA A 142 19.10 -9.08 -11.15
C ALA A 142 17.87 -9.96 -11.39
N HIS A 143 17.51 -10.14 -12.63
CA HIS A 143 16.33 -10.93 -13.00
C HIS A 143 16.45 -12.41 -12.66
N VAL A 144 17.65 -12.97 -12.61
CA VAL A 144 17.87 -14.40 -12.33
C VAL A 144 17.96 -14.71 -10.84
N ASN A 145 18.56 -13.82 -10.03
CA ASN A 145 18.89 -14.11 -8.64
C ASN A 145 18.18 -13.16 -7.65
N GLY A 146 17.49 -12.14 -8.13
CA GLY A 146 16.75 -11.21 -7.30
C GLY A 146 15.44 -11.81 -6.80
N LYS A 147 15.17 -11.66 -5.51
CA LYS A 147 13.86 -11.92 -4.94
C LYS A 147 12.97 -10.71 -5.19
N LEU A 148 11.84 -10.92 -5.85
CA LEU A 148 10.84 -9.87 -6.01
C LEU A 148 10.38 -9.37 -4.64
N MET A 149 10.44 -8.07 -4.44
CA MET A 149 10.14 -7.39 -3.18
C MET A 149 8.82 -6.65 -3.25
N ALA A 150 8.59 -5.94 -4.36
CA ALA A 150 7.34 -5.23 -4.64
C ALA A 150 7.12 -5.10 -6.15
N GLU A 151 5.86 -5.00 -6.56
CA GLU A 151 5.43 -4.80 -7.95
C GLU A 151 4.70 -3.46 -8.08
N GLY A 152 4.58 -2.95 -9.31
CA GLY A 152 3.84 -1.72 -9.59
C GLY A 152 4.46 -0.48 -8.97
N ILE A 153 5.78 -0.43 -8.88
CA ILE A 153 6.52 0.74 -8.42
C ILE A 153 6.52 1.80 -9.52
N ASP A 154 5.90 2.93 -9.26
CA ASP A 154 5.89 4.08 -10.17
C ASP A 154 7.19 4.90 -10.04
N ASP A 155 7.67 5.09 -8.81
CA ASP A 155 8.90 5.81 -8.51
C ASP A 155 9.56 5.29 -7.24
N PHE A 156 10.90 5.21 -7.28
CA PHE A 156 11.73 4.91 -6.13
C PHE A 156 12.81 5.96 -6.00
N LYS A 157 12.80 6.69 -4.91
CA LYS A 157 13.73 7.79 -4.71
C LYS A 157 14.36 7.69 -3.33
N VAL A 158 15.67 7.84 -3.33
CA VAL A 158 16.47 7.93 -2.12
C VAL A 158 17.16 9.27 -2.12
N THR A 159 16.93 10.07 -1.09
CA THR A 159 17.56 11.38 -0.93
C THR A 159 18.26 11.46 0.41
N CYS A 160 19.49 11.96 0.39
CA CYS A 160 20.22 12.33 1.59
C CYS A 160 20.26 13.85 1.66
N PRO A 161 19.47 14.51 2.51
CA PRO A 161 19.42 15.98 2.56
C PRO A 161 20.74 16.64 2.93
N THR A 162 21.69 15.86 3.42
CA THR A 162 23.00 16.36 3.88
C THR A 162 24.10 16.40 2.81
N VAL A 163 23.91 15.74 1.68
CA VAL A 163 24.95 15.73 0.61
C VAL A 163 25.03 17.08 -0.11
N SER A 164 23.89 17.79 -0.24
CA SER A 164 23.91 19.15 -0.78
C SER A 164 24.62 20.15 0.12
N ASP A 165 24.68 19.91 1.43
CA ASP A 165 25.39 20.73 2.39
C ASP A 165 26.89 20.42 2.46
N LEU A 166 27.31 19.22 2.06
CA LEU A 166 28.71 18.86 1.90
C LEU A 166 29.42 19.74 0.84
N SER A 167 28.70 20.18 -0.18
CA SER A 167 29.19 21.13 -1.18
C SER A 167 29.50 22.53 -0.60
N MET A 168 28.96 22.83 0.58
CA MET A 168 29.20 24.09 1.31
C MET A 168 30.38 24.05 2.29
N GLY A 169 31.22 23.02 2.24
CA GLY A 169 32.50 23.03 2.97
C GLY A 169 32.45 22.68 4.45
N LEU A 170 31.47 21.96 4.89
CA LEU A 170 31.40 21.39 6.25
C LEU A 170 32.45 20.30 6.43
N THR A 171 33.63 20.65 6.94
CA THR A 171 34.82 19.79 7.06
C THR A 171 34.93 19.09 8.41
N LYS A 172 33.92 19.13 9.28
CA LYS A 172 34.00 18.50 10.60
C LYS A 172 33.27 17.22 10.67
N THR A 173 33.99 16.11 10.82
CA THR A 173 33.49 14.74 11.04
C THR A 173 32.42 14.61 12.14
N ARG A 174 32.33 15.55 13.04
CA ARG A 174 31.39 15.55 14.15
C ARG A 174 30.01 16.11 13.76
N ASP A 175 29.96 16.99 12.76
CA ASP A 175 28.71 17.58 12.25
C ASP A 175 28.04 16.61 11.27
N LEU A 176 28.81 15.76 10.59
CA LEU A 176 28.33 14.66 9.77
C LEU A 176 27.58 13.59 10.60
N ALA A 177 28.04 13.30 11.80
CA ALA A 177 27.41 12.29 12.67
C ALA A 177 26.01 12.70 13.17
N GLN A 178 25.64 13.98 13.13
CA GLN A 178 24.32 14.48 13.54
C GLN A 178 23.32 14.64 12.39
N GLN A 179 23.73 14.45 11.14
CA GLN A 179 22.95 14.79 9.95
C GLN A 179 22.63 13.59 9.04
N HIS A 180 22.85 12.37 9.48
CA HIS A 180 22.61 11.18 8.64
C HIS A 180 21.14 10.78 8.64
N CYS A 181 20.33 11.53 7.89
CA CYS A 181 18.95 11.15 7.60
C CYS A 181 18.85 10.73 6.13
N LEU A 182 18.39 9.52 5.90
CA LEU A 182 18.09 9.02 4.57
C LEU A 182 16.58 9.07 4.39
N THR A 183 16.11 9.89 3.46
CA THR A 183 14.69 9.92 3.11
C THR A 183 14.45 8.96 1.95
N ILE A 184 13.61 7.97 2.17
CA ILE A 184 13.20 7.00 1.16
C ILE A 184 11.77 7.27 0.77
N THR A 185 11.54 7.38 -0.50
CA THR A 185 10.22 7.54 -1.10
C THR A 185 9.95 6.36 -2.01
N VAL A 186 8.86 5.66 -1.76
CA VAL A 186 8.35 4.58 -2.62
C VAL A 186 6.95 4.97 -3.06
N LYS A 187 6.77 5.11 -4.36
CA LYS A 187 5.48 5.39 -4.96
C LYS A 187 5.00 4.18 -5.74
N LEU A 188 3.87 3.63 -5.33
CA LEU A 188 3.21 2.53 -6.01
C LEU A 188 2.03 3.03 -6.83
N LYS A 189 1.73 2.30 -7.91
CA LYS A 189 0.55 2.52 -8.73
C LYS A 189 -0.20 1.23 -8.99
N THR A 190 -1.51 1.31 -9.13
CA THR A 190 -2.35 0.22 -9.62
C THR A 190 -3.35 0.74 -10.64
N LYS A 191 -3.63 -0.06 -11.66
CA LYS A 191 -4.62 0.30 -12.67
C LYS A 191 -6.03 0.25 -12.08
N ALA A 192 -6.82 1.27 -12.39
CA ALA A 192 -8.24 1.25 -12.06
C ALA A 192 -8.95 0.14 -12.83
N VAL A 193 -9.51 -0.84 -12.11
CA VAL A 193 -10.12 -2.05 -12.70
C VAL A 193 -11.42 -1.73 -13.47
N TYR A 194 -12.00 -0.54 -13.32
CA TYR A 194 -13.38 -0.27 -13.75
C TYR A 194 -13.59 0.86 -14.75
N ASP A 195 -12.59 1.67 -15.08
CA ASP A 195 -12.78 2.76 -16.02
C ASP A 195 -11.72 2.75 -17.11
N SER A 196 -12.07 2.11 -18.23
CA SER A 196 -11.23 2.11 -19.44
C SER A 196 -11.22 3.46 -20.15
N SER A 197 -11.94 4.45 -19.65
CA SER A 197 -12.07 5.79 -20.25
C SER A 197 -11.31 6.89 -19.50
N ASN A 198 -10.97 6.68 -18.22
CA ASN A 198 -10.13 7.57 -17.45
C ASN A 198 -8.90 6.79 -16.99
N ASP A 199 -7.75 7.22 -17.46
CA ASP A 199 -6.40 6.70 -17.17
C ASP A 199 -5.92 7.12 -15.75
N ASP A 200 -6.86 7.19 -14.80
CA ASP A 200 -6.59 7.56 -13.42
C ASP A 200 -6.06 6.32 -12.67
N ASP A 201 -4.77 6.05 -12.83
CA ASP A 201 -4.07 5.09 -11.99
C ASP A 201 -4.12 5.57 -10.53
N PHE A 202 -4.54 4.68 -9.63
CA PHE A 202 -4.41 4.96 -8.20
C PHE A 202 -2.93 4.90 -7.82
N THR A 203 -2.44 5.97 -7.23
CA THR A 203 -1.06 6.03 -6.72
C THR A 203 -1.06 6.25 -5.23
N TYR A 204 -0.11 5.62 -4.55
CA TYR A 204 0.18 5.87 -3.14
C TYR A 204 1.68 6.08 -2.96
N GLU A 205 2.03 7.14 -2.26
CA GLU A 205 3.41 7.49 -1.94
C GLU A 205 3.65 7.29 -0.45
N ALA A 206 4.59 6.41 -0.13
CA ALA A 206 5.09 6.25 1.23
C ALA A 206 6.46 6.91 1.34
N VAL A 207 6.66 7.66 2.41
CA VAL A 207 7.92 8.36 2.70
C VAL A 207 8.34 8.04 4.12
N ASP A 208 9.59 7.66 4.30
CA ASP A 208 10.18 7.47 5.62
C ASP A 208 11.56 8.13 5.72
N ASN A 209 11.86 8.60 6.92
CA ASN A 209 13.13 9.21 7.27
C ASN A 209 13.91 8.26 8.19
N ILE A 210 14.92 7.64 7.64
CA ILE A 210 15.70 6.63 8.34
C ILE A 210 17.04 7.22 8.76
N TYR A 211 17.42 6.97 10.00
CA TYR A 211 18.70 7.39 10.56
C TYR A 211 19.62 6.17 10.69
N PRO A 212 20.44 5.87 9.66
CA PRO A 212 21.38 4.77 9.72
C PRO A 212 22.37 4.98 10.88
N ARG A 213 22.81 3.89 11.48
CA ARG A 213 23.77 3.98 12.61
C ARG A 213 25.18 4.40 12.18
N ASN A 214 25.48 4.28 10.90
CA ASN A 214 26.80 4.48 10.31
C ASN A 214 26.73 5.35 9.06
N GLU A 215 27.87 5.53 8.39
CA GLU A 215 28.02 6.45 7.28
C GLU A 215 27.15 6.10 6.05
N ILE A 216 26.62 7.15 5.45
CA ILE A 216 25.97 7.09 4.13
C ILE A 216 27.00 7.59 3.11
N VAL A 217 27.17 6.84 2.03
CA VAL A 217 28.01 7.24 0.90
C VAL A 217 27.15 7.30 -0.36
N GLU A 218 27.16 8.45 -1.02
CA GLU A 218 26.59 8.64 -2.36
C GLU A 218 27.70 8.46 -3.40
N LEU A 219 27.42 7.70 -4.46
CA LEU A 219 28.33 7.46 -5.59
C LEU A 219 27.89 8.24 -6.82
#